data_63837fc6e4d5dcd7650d20dc3a15764a
#
_entry.id   63837fc6e4d5dcd7650d20dc3a15764a
#
_cell.length_a   1.000
_cell.length_b   1.000
_cell.length_c   1.000
_cell.angle_alpha   90.00
_cell.angle_beta   90.00
_cell.angle_gamma   90.00
#
_symmetry.space_group_name_H-M   'P 1'
#
loop_
_entity.id
_entity.type
_entity.pdbx_description
1 polymer ?
#
loop_
_entity_poly.entity_id
_entity_poly.type
_entity_poly.pdbx_seq_one_letter_code
_entity_poly.pdbx_strand_id
1 'polypeptide(L)'
;VITVQSEQGVVQPLSVQQEAVEEAFPDYPVLSALQPSGDRATLFTVADGEETVRSVYVDPYTAQVTGDLNPESLLSNMAVRLHGELMTGKIGDAVIELAVCWAIVMTITGYYLFVRNWRKRRTRAPIRRRHAMVGAIAGAGILFLIVSGLPWTGLWGEKVQEIAAPRGMSLWGEDPGATSTLKESIEDASSSSAPAGWAIGETEVPSSTGHNHGGGAATGEASGDVTIDTAVNAAYDAGVPGPYFVVYPDGEEGVFSVMGDQWNDPGNPAFRDVSKEAVAHVDQYSGEVVATYTYDEYTPVAKVVSQAISLHEGRKFGGLNTIATTAFCLGVIFLCITGPLMWWKRRPKGSGLSAPRGRMPLRTSPWLLVGLVALCLVLPLFGLSVVLLLLFDTFVVRRNATLKQWLAAE
;
A
#
# COMPACT_ATOMS: atom_id res chain seq x y z
N VAL A 1 14.85 -3.23 13.70
CA VAL A 1 14.11 -3.94 14.77
C VAL A 1 15.04 -4.02 15.96
N ILE A 2 14.64 -3.39 17.07
CA ILE A 2 15.38 -3.49 18.33
C ILE A 2 14.76 -4.66 19.08
N THR A 3 15.54 -5.73 19.23
CA THR A 3 15.16 -6.88 20.06
C THR A 3 15.59 -6.61 21.49
N VAL A 4 14.72 -6.90 22.42
CA VAL A 4 14.98 -6.81 23.84
C VAL A 4 15.32 -8.20 24.35
N GLN A 5 16.29 -8.33 25.25
CA GLN A 5 16.51 -9.61 25.89
C GLN A 5 15.34 -9.87 26.84
N SER A 6 14.51 -10.85 26.53
CA SER A 6 13.43 -11.29 27.39
C SER A 6 14.05 -11.98 28.63
N GLU A 7 14.49 -11.19 29.58
CA GLU A 7 14.57 -11.69 30.95
C GLU A 7 13.13 -11.88 31.42
N GLN A 8 12.84 -12.94 32.18
CA GLN A 8 11.52 -13.36 32.63
C GLN A 8 10.85 -12.27 33.50
N GLY A 9 10.47 -11.16 32.84
CA GLY A 9 9.82 -10.00 33.44
C GLY A 9 8.35 -9.92 33.06
N VAL A 10 7.57 -9.24 33.88
CA VAL A 10 6.19 -8.83 33.51
C VAL A 10 6.31 -7.62 32.60
N VAL A 11 5.58 -7.64 31.47
CA VAL A 11 5.49 -6.48 30.58
C VAL A 11 4.86 -5.31 31.36
N GLN A 12 5.54 -4.18 31.36
CA GLN A 12 5.04 -2.95 31.99
C GLN A 12 3.84 -2.38 31.21
N PRO A 13 2.88 -1.73 31.90
CA PRO A 13 1.78 -1.04 31.25
C PRO A 13 2.29 -0.07 30.16
N LEU A 14 1.49 0.15 29.12
CA LEU A 14 1.87 1.08 28.05
C LEU A 14 1.96 2.52 28.54
N SER A 15 1.15 2.90 29.55
CA SER A 15 1.23 4.21 30.21
C SER A 15 2.58 4.44 30.88
N VAL A 16 3.12 3.43 31.58
CA VAL A 16 4.45 3.52 32.21
C VAL A 16 5.56 3.63 31.16
N GLN A 17 5.41 2.94 30.04
CA GLN A 17 6.35 3.05 28.93
C GLN A 17 6.25 4.41 28.23
N GLN A 18 5.04 4.97 28.12
CA GLN A 18 4.79 6.31 27.60
C GLN A 18 5.44 7.38 28.48
N GLU A 19 5.28 7.31 29.80
CA GLU A 19 5.92 8.24 30.76
C GLU A 19 7.44 8.31 30.54
N ALA A 20 8.09 7.16 30.29
CA ALA A 20 9.52 7.13 29.99
C ALA A 20 9.87 7.81 28.65
N VAL A 21 8.99 7.77 27.67
CA VAL A 21 9.15 8.51 26.40
C VAL A 21 9.00 9.99 26.63
N GLU A 22 7.97 10.42 27.37
CA GLU A 22 7.71 11.83 27.68
C GLU A 22 8.82 12.44 28.54
N GLU A 23 9.40 11.67 29.46
CA GLU A 23 10.56 12.11 30.23
C GLU A 23 11.81 12.30 29.34
N ALA A 24 12.01 11.39 28.39
CA ALA A 24 13.15 11.46 27.47
C ALA A 24 12.99 12.51 26.37
N PHE A 25 11.75 12.81 25.98
CA PHE A 25 11.38 13.71 24.88
C PHE A 25 10.26 14.69 25.29
N PRO A 26 10.49 15.57 26.29
CA PRO A 26 9.44 16.39 26.88
C PRO A 26 8.80 17.42 25.93
N ASP A 27 9.49 17.80 24.87
CA ASP A 27 9.02 18.76 23.87
C ASP A 27 8.29 18.11 22.69
N TYR A 28 8.20 16.78 22.66
CA TYR A 28 7.67 16.02 21.54
C TYR A 28 6.42 15.21 21.94
N PRO A 29 5.22 15.65 21.55
CA PRO A 29 4.00 14.90 21.86
C PRO A 29 4.02 13.50 21.26
N VAL A 30 3.48 12.54 22.00
CA VAL A 30 3.30 11.16 21.53
C VAL A 30 2.09 11.10 20.60
N LEU A 31 2.30 10.58 19.39
CA LEU A 31 1.27 10.48 18.36
C LEU A 31 0.71 9.07 18.21
N SER A 32 1.55 8.06 18.37
CA SER A 32 1.12 6.67 18.26
C SER A 32 2.01 5.73 19.06
N ALA A 33 1.47 4.55 19.37
CA ALA A 33 2.20 3.46 20.03
C ALA A 33 1.93 2.14 19.29
N LEU A 34 2.97 1.37 19.05
CA LEU A 34 2.90 0.02 18.51
C LEU A 34 3.45 -0.96 19.51
N GLN A 35 2.58 -1.83 20.02
CA GLN A 35 2.95 -2.94 20.88
C GLN A 35 3.31 -4.16 20.01
N PRO A 36 4.58 -4.50 19.88
CA PRO A 36 4.96 -5.62 19.04
C PRO A 36 4.72 -6.97 19.72
N SER A 37 4.64 -8.01 18.92
CA SER A 37 4.65 -9.38 19.45
C SER A 37 6.06 -9.86 19.78
N GLY A 38 6.20 -10.68 20.81
CA GLY A 38 7.44 -11.38 21.16
C GLY A 38 8.44 -10.53 21.98
N ASP A 39 9.70 -10.68 21.65
CA ASP A 39 10.87 -10.11 22.36
C ASP A 39 11.33 -8.76 21.79
N ARG A 40 10.40 -7.91 21.36
CA ARG A 40 10.72 -6.63 20.71
C ARG A 40 10.37 -5.45 21.59
N ALA A 41 11.08 -4.36 21.33
CA ALA A 41 10.80 -3.07 21.93
C ALA A 41 9.42 -2.56 21.46
N THR A 42 8.68 -1.95 22.36
CA THR A 42 7.51 -1.14 22.02
C THR A 42 7.99 0.08 21.26
N LEU A 43 7.28 0.42 20.19
CA LEU A 43 7.57 1.58 19.38
C LEU A 43 6.59 2.70 19.67
N PHE A 44 7.09 3.83 20.14
CA PHE A 44 6.31 5.08 20.19
C PHE A 44 6.73 5.99 19.04
N THR A 45 5.78 6.67 18.45
CA THR A 45 6.05 7.75 17.48
C THR A 45 5.76 9.07 18.14
N VAL A 46 6.72 9.98 18.10
CA VAL A 46 6.60 11.33 18.63
C VAL A 46 6.75 12.35 17.52
N ALA A 47 6.09 13.50 17.63
CA ALA A 47 6.28 14.60 16.69
C ALA A 47 7.67 15.24 16.91
N ASP A 48 8.46 15.38 15.85
CA ASP A 48 9.81 16.00 15.87
C ASP A 48 9.82 17.24 14.97
N GLY A 49 8.87 18.16 15.23
CA GLY A 49 8.63 19.36 14.44
C GLY A 49 7.25 19.34 13.72
N GLU A 50 7.01 20.32 12.85
CA GLU A 50 5.68 20.49 12.23
C GLU A 50 5.30 19.39 11.22
N GLU A 51 6.28 18.74 10.58
CA GLU A 51 6.02 17.72 9.53
C GLU A 51 6.92 16.47 9.69
N THR A 52 7.62 16.33 10.80
CA THR A 52 8.55 15.21 11.00
C THR A 52 8.21 14.42 12.25
N VAL A 53 8.42 13.12 12.17
CA VAL A 53 8.21 12.22 13.30
C VAL A 53 9.48 11.44 13.64
N ARG A 54 9.58 11.04 14.90
CA ARG A 54 10.67 10.22 15.43
C ARG A 54 10.11 8.94 16.03
N SER A 55 10.72 7.84 15.70
CA SER A 55 10.45 6.52 16.29
C SER A 55 11.30 6.32 17.52
N VAL A 56 10.67 6.15 18.68
CA VAL A 56 11.30 5.92 19.98
C VAL A 56 11.01 4.48 20.43
N TYR A 57 12.04 3.74 20.75
CA TYR A 57 11.94 2.33 21.13
C TYR A 57 12.11 2.18 22.64
N VAL A 58 11.17 1.50 23.27
CA VAL A 58 11.13 1.26 24.72
C VAL A 58 11.18 -0.23 25.01
N ASP A 59 12.02 -0.61 25.97
CA ASP A 59 12.02 -1.98 26.49
C ASP A 59 10.73 -2.22 27.31
N PRO A 60 9.84 -3.13 26.87
CA PRO A 60 8.55 -3.34 27.52
C PRO A 60 8.64 -3.92 28.93
N TYR A 61 9.78 -4.48 29.32
CA TYR A 61 9.97 -5.09 30.65
C TYR A 61 10.52 -4.08 31.66
N THR A 62 11.38 -3.18 31.22
CA THR A 62 12.04 -2.20 32.09
C THR A 62 11.50 -0.78 31.94
N ALA A 63 10.65 -0.53 30.95
CA ALA A 63 10.18 0.79 30.54
C ALA A 63 11.33 1.78 30.25
N GLN A 64 12.48 1.30 29.79
CA GLN A 64 13.61 2.15 29.45
C GLN A 64 13.64 2.43 27.95
N VAL A 65 13.89 3.69 27.59
CA VAL A 65 14.16 4.05 26.20
C VAL A 65 15.46 3.42 25.74
N THR A 66 15.40 2.57 24.73
CA THR A 66 16.55 1.82 24.20
C THR A 66 17.19 2.50 22.99
N GLY A 67 16.52 3.46 22.40
CA GLY A 67 17.02 4.25 21.27
C GLY A 67 15.91 4.92 20.50
N ASP A 68 16.32 5.80 19.59
CA ASP A 68 15.41 6.51 18.71
C ASP A 68 16.00 6.58 17.29
N LEU A 69 15.16 6.82 16.32
CA LEU A 69 15.58 7.03 14.93
C LEU A 69 14.51 7.78 14.12
N ASN A 70 14.97 8.41 13.05
CA ASN A 70 14.05 8.93 12.04
C ASN A 70 13.58 7.77 11.14
N PRO A 71 12.27 7.43 11.12
CA PRO A 71 11.74 6.32 10.34
C PRO A 71 11.96 6.47 8.83
N GLU A 72 12.06 7.69 8.30
CA GLU A 72 12.34 7.92 6.88
C GLU A 72 13.74 7.44 6.45
N SER A 73 14.67 7.36 7.41
CA SER A 73 16.02 6.84 7.16
C SER A 73 16.10 5.32 7.01
N LEU A 74 15.04 4.61 7.33
CA LEU A 74 15.00 3.14 7.22
C LEU A 74 14.99 2.70 5.76
N LEU A 75 15.86 1.76 5.42
CA LEU A 75 15.93 1.17 4.08
C LEU A 75 14.59 0.54 3.65
N SER A 76 13.84 -0.05 4.60
CA SER A 76 12.49 -0.58 4.35
C SER A 76 11.54 0.50 3.86
N ASN A 77 11.50 1.64 4.53
CA ASN A 77 10.63 2.76 4.18
C ASN A 77 11.03 3.38 2.85
N MET A 78 12.33 3.55 2.63
CA MET A 78 12.84 3.98 1.31
C MET A 78 12.44 3.00 0.20
N ALA A 79 12.48 1.70 0.45
CA ALA A 79 12.08 0.70 -0.54
C ALA A 79 10.57 0.74 -0.83
N VAL A 80 9.72 0.93 0.19
CA VAL A 80 8.27 1.11 0.03
C VAL A 80 7.96 2.36 -0.79
N ARG A 81 8.53 3.51 -0.42
CA ARG A 81 8.35 4.78 -1.14
C ARG A 81 8.89 4.71 -2.57
N LEU A 82 10.02 4.06 -2.80
CA LEU A 82 10.54 3.83 -4.15
C LEU A 82 9.59 2.95 -4.97
N HIS A 83 9.00 1.93 -4.36
CA HIS A 83 8.08 1.00 -5.04
C HIS A 83 6.73 1.66 -5.35
N GLY A 84 6.15 2.42 -4.43
CA GLY A 84 4.82 3.03 -4.58
C GLY A 84 4.82 4.37 -5.32
N GLU A 85 5.82 5.22 -5.10
CA GLU A 85 5.79 6.62 -5.54
C GLU A 85 7.12 7.15 -6.10
N LEU A 86 8.09 6.29 -6.38
CA LEU A 86 9.43 6.67 -6.90
C LEU A 86 10.12 7.77 -6.05
N MET A 87 9.85 7.86 -4.77
CA MET A 87 10.33 8.91 -3.86
C MET A 87 9.89 10.34 -4.25
N THR A 88 8.88 10.50 -5.10
CA THR A 88 8.45 11.81 -5.66
C THR A 88 6.97 12.10 -5.44
N GLY A 89 6.32 11.37 -4.53
CA GLY A 89 4.92 11.56 -4.17
C GLY A 89 3.96 11.36 -5.34
N LYS A 90 2.93 12.19 -5.45
CA LYS A 90 1.85 12.07 -6.46
C LYS A 90 2.33 11.95 -7.91
N ILE A 91 3.46 12.57 -8.26
CA ILE A 91 4.03 12.46 -9.63
C ILE A 91 4.58 11.06 -9.85
N GLY A 92 5.30 10.52 -8.86
CA GLY A 92 5.85 9.17 -8.93
C GLY A 92 4.78 8.10 -8.97
N ASP A 93 3.73 8.24 -8.17
CA ASP A 93 2.55 7.37 -8.19
C ASP A 93 1.91 7.34 -9.58
N ALA A 94 1.63 8.49 -10.20
CA ALA A 94 1.10 8.55 -11.55
C ALA A 94 2.02 7.89 -12.61
N VAL A 95 3.33 8.00 -12.45
CA VAL A 95 4.31 7.34 -13.34
C VAL A 95 4.28 5.82 -13.14
N ILE A 96 4.19 5.35 -11.91
CA ILE A 96 4.08 3.92 -11.59
C ILE A 96 2.76 3.37 -12.14
N GLU A 97 1.64 4.04 -11.91
CA GLU A 97 0.35 3.62 -12.45
C GLU A 97 0.35 3.54 -13.98
N LEU A 98 0.97 4.51 -14.65
CA LEU A 98 1.18 4.45 -16.10
C LEU A 98 2.03 3.23 -16.51
N ALA A 99 3.14 2.97 -15.79
CA ALA A 99 4.00 1.81 -16.06
C ALA A 99 3.25 0.48 -15.84
N VAL A 100 2.44 0.39 -14.80
CA VAL A 100 1.55 -0.74 -14.49
C VAL A 100 0.55 -0.97 -15.62
N CYS A 101 -0.11 0.08 -16.13
CA CYS A 101 -1.02 -0.02 -17.26
C CYS A 101 -0.32 -0.60 -18.51
N TRP A 102 0.88 -0.12 -18.84
CA TRP A 102 1.67 -0.66 -19.94
C TRP A 102 2.11 -2.11 -19.70
N ALA A 103 2.45 -2.47 -18.45
CA ALA A 103 2.84 -3.83 -18.09
C ALA A 103 1.68 -4.82 -18.26
N ILE A 104 0.44 -4.44 -17.94
CA ILE A 104 -0.77 -5.24 -18.23
C ILE A 104 -0.87 -5.53 -19.73
N VAL A 105 -0.81 -4.47 -20.54
CA VAL A 105 -0.91 -4.59 -22.01
C VAL A 105 0.21 -5.47 -22.57
N MET A 106 1.45 -5.26 -22.09
CA MET A 106 2.61 -6.08 -22.52
C MET A 106 2.47 -7.54 -22.10
N THR A 107 1.94 -7.82 -20.92
CA THR A 107 1.73 -9.19 -20.44
C THR A 107 0.67 -9.91 -21.27
N ILE A 108 -0.49 -9.29 -21.51
CA ILE A 108 -1.56 -9.84 -22.33
C ILE A 108 -1.07 -10.11 -23.76
N THR A 109 -0.41 -9.12 -24.38
CA THR A 109 0.14 -9.28 -25.73
C THR A 109 1.28 -10.28 -25.77
N GLY A 110 2.07 -10.38 -24.71
CA GLY A 110 3.10 -11.39 -24.51
C GLY A 110 2.54 -12.81 -24.56
N TYR A 111 1.45 -13.08 -23.82
CA TYR A 111 0.74 -14.36 -23.86
C TYR A 111 0.17 -14.66 -25.24
N TYR A 112 -0.46 -13.68 -25.88
CA TYR A 112 -0.95 -13.84 -27.25
C TYR A 112 0.19 -14.28 -28.20
N LEU A 113 1.34 -13.60 -28.14
CA LEU A 113 2.50 -13.93 -28.95
C LEU A 113 3.13 -15.28 -28.57
N PHE A 114 3.08 -15.64 -27.29
CA PHE A 114 3.56 -16.94 -26.81
C PHE A 114 2.75 -18.09 -27.37
N VAL A 115 1.42 -18.01 -27.29
CA VAL A 115 0.51 -19.03 -27.80
C VAL A 115 0.60 -19.14 -29.33
N ARG A 116 0.48 -18.00 -30.03
CA ARG A 116 0.55 -17.94 -31.50
C ARG A 116 1.84 -18.55 -32.07
N ASN A 117 2.94 -18.42 -31.35
CA ASN A 117 4.24 -18.89 -31.80
C ASN A 117 4.71 -20.16 -31.07
N TRP A 118 3.83 -20.90 -30.44
CA TRP A 118 4.18 -22.07 -29.61
C TRP A 118 5.03 -23.09 -30.38
N ARG A 119 4.65 -23.44 -31.61
CA ARG A 119 5.35 -24.43 -32.44
C ARG A 119 6.76 -23.99 -32.88
N LYS A 120 7.00 -22.68 -32.99
CA LYS A 120 8.28 -22.10 -33.47
C LYS A 120 9.29 -21.83 -32.34
N ARG A 121 9.04 -22.24 -31.10
CA ARG A 121 9.90 -21.93 -29.93
C ARG A 121 11.27 -22.59 -30.00
N ARG A 122 11.33 -23.82 -30.49
CA ARG A 122 12.59 -24.60 -30.52
C ARG A 122 13.67 -23.99 -31.43
N THR A 123 13.29 -23.22 -32.42
CA THR A 123 14.20 -22.62 -33.42
C THR A 123 14.61 -21.19 -33.04
N ARG A 124 14.21 -20.68 -31.89
CA ARG A 124 14.54 -19.32 -31.47
C ARG A 124 15.89 -19.23 -30.79
N ALA A 125 16.54 -18.02 -30.93
CA ALA A 125 17.73 -17.69 -30.16
C ALA A 125 17.51 -17.93 -28.64
N PRO A 126 18.53 -18.41 -27.89
CA PRO A 126 18.39 -18.82 -26.49
C PRO A 126 17.76 -17.77 -25.58
N ILE A 127 18.15 -16.49 -25.73
CA ILE A 127 17.58 -15.39 -24.93
C ILE A 127 16.07 -15.22 -25.15
N ARG A 128 15.61 -15.30 -26.40
CA ARG A 128 14.18 -15.20 -26.73
C ARG A 128 13.37 -16.37 -26.19
N ARG A 129 13.97 -17.55 -26.19
CA ARG A 129 13.34 -18.75 -25.62
C ARG A 129 13.21 -18.63 -24.12
N ARG A 130 14.29 -18.20 -23.42
CA ARG A 130 14.28 -18.00 -21.97
C ARG A 130 13.28 -16.92 -21.56
N HIS A 131 13.31 -15.75 -22.22
CA HIS A 131 12.34 -14.67 -21.98
C HIS A 131 10.90 -15.15 -22.16
N ALA A 132 10.59 -15.87 -23.23
CA ALA A 132 9.26 -16.40 -23.48
C ALA A 132 8.83 -17.46 -22.46
N MET A 133 9.76 -18.28 -21.96
CA MET A 133 9.45 -19.31 -20.92
C MET A 133 9.24 -18.67 -19.56
N VAL A 134 10.13 -17.75 -19.15
CA VAL A 134 9.96 -17.01 -17.89
C VAL A 134 8.66 -16.19 -17.93
N GLY A 135 8.40 -15.47 -19.02
CA GLY A 135 7.17 -14.69 -19.19
C GLY A 135 5.90 -15.56 -19.18
N ALA A 136 5.96 -16.80 -19.69
CA ALA A 136 4.83 -17.70 -19.66
C ALA A 136 4.55 -18.27 -18.26
N ILE A 137 5.60 -18.58 -17.51
CA ILE A 137 5.47 -19.14 -16.14
C ILE A 137 5.13 -18.01 -15.14
N ALA A 138 5.92 -16.93 -15.16
CA ALA A 138 5.76 -15.84 -14.21
C ALA A 138 4.63 -14.86 -14.58
N GLY A 139 4.20 -14.83 -15.85
CA GLY A 139 3.28 -13.79 -16.33
C GLY A 139 1.93 -13.77 -15.63
N ALA A 140 1.39 -14.92 -15.24
CA ALA A 140 0.14 -14.96 -14.47
C ALA A 140 0.33 -14.36 -13.07
N GLY A 141 1.42 -14.71 -12.39
CA GLY A 141 1.77 -14.11 -11.10
C GLY A 141 2.06 -12.62 -11.20
N ILE A 142 2.78 -12.22 -12.26
CA ILE A 142 3.05 -10.80 -12.55
C ILE A 142 1.75 -10.04 -12.78
N LEU A 143 0.83 -10.58 -13.59
CA LEU A 143 -0.46 -9.95 -13.85
C LEU A 143 -1.28 -9.83 -12.56
N PHE A 144 -1.26 -10.88 -11.73
CA PHE A 144 -1.90 -10.84 -10.41
C PHE A 144 -1.30 -9.74 -9.53
N LEU A 145 0.03 -9.67 -9.38
CA LEU A 145 0.71 -8.65 -8.58
C LEU A 145 0.42 -7.23 -9.07
N ILE A 146 0.39 -7.04 -10.39
CA ILE A 146 0.05 -5.74 -11.00
C ILE A 146 -1.40 -5.36 -10.66
N VAL A 147 -2.36 -6.26 -10.90
CA VAL A 147 -3.78 -5.96 -10.68
C VAL A 147 -4.10 -5.77 -9.20
N SER A 148 -3.49 -6.55 -8.31
CA SER A 148 -3.69 -6.41 -6.87
C SER A 148 -2.98 -5.19 -6.25
N GLY A 149 -2.03 -4.59 -6.97
CA GLY A 149 -1.40 -3.33 -6.58
C GLY A 149 -2.17 -2.08 -7.04
N LEU A 150 -3.05 -2.19 -8.04
CA LEU A 150 -3.84 -1.05 -8.53
C LEU A 150 -4.69 -0.34 -7.46
N PRO A 151 -5.31 -1.02 -6.48
CA PRO A 151 -6.06 -0.36 -5.42
C PRO A 151 -5.24 0.63 -4.57
N TRP A 152 -3.92 0.56 -4.62
CA TRP A 152 -3.01 1.47 -3.91
C TRP A 152 -2.55 2.67 -4.75
N THR A 153 -2.88 2.74 -6.03
CA THR A 153 -2.53 3.87 -6.90
C THR A 153 -3.60 4.96 -6.83
N GLY A 154 -3.24 6.19 -7.18
CA GLY A 154 -4.15 7.33 -7.06
C GLY A 154 -5.45 7.15 -7.85
N LEU A 155 -5.37 7.02 -9.18
CA LEU A 155 -6.57 7.01 -10.03
C LEU A 155 -7.37 5.70 -9.92
N TRP A 156 -6.71 4.54 -9.92
CA TRP A 156 -7.39 3.26 -9.80
C TRP A 156 -7.79 2.94 -8.38
N GLY A 157 -7.03 3.44 -7.37
CA GLY A 157 -7.39 3.31 -5.95
C GLY A 157 -8.75 3.96 -5.68
N GLU A 158 -8.94 5.23 -6.06
CA GLU A 158 -10.22 5.93 -5.95
C GLU A 158 -11.36 5.17 -6.65
N LYS A 159 -11.14 4.69 -7.89
CA LYS A 159 -12.15 3.92 -8.62
C LYS A 159 -12.53 2.59 -7.97
N VAL A 160 -11.56 1.90 -7.40
CA VAL A 160 -11.83 0.63 -6.70
C VAL A 160 -12.60 0.89 -5.41
N GLN A 161 -12.30 1.96 -4.69
CA GLN A 161 -13.06 2.40 -3.53
C GLN A 161 -14.50 2.77 -3.90
N GLU A 162 -14.72 3.57 -4.96
CA GLU A 162 -16.04 3.87 -5.48
C GLU A 162 -16.86 2.60 -5.84
N ILE A 163 -16.20 1.58 -6.40
CA ILE A 163 -16.85 0.30 -6.75
C ILE A 163 -17.11 -0.54 -5.48
N ALA A 164 -16.23 -0.47 -4.50
CA ALA A 164 -16.35 -1.21 -3.26
C ALA A 164 -17.36 -0.60 -2.30
N ALA A 165 -17.58 0.70 -2.36
CA ALA A 165 -18.58 1.40 -1.56
C ALA A 165 -20.01 1.09 -2.03
N PRO A 166 -20.99 1.00 -1.13
CA PRO A 166 -22.41 1.07 -1.48
C PRO A 166 -22.73 2.40 -2.18
N ARG A 167 -23.70 2.41 -3.08
CA ARG A 167 -24.05 3.62 -3.84
C ARG A 167 -24.45 4.79 -2.92
N GLY A 168 -23.64 5.84 -2.93
CA GLY A 168 -23.89 7.07 -2.17
C GLY A 168 -23.57 6.97 -0.68
N MET A 169 -22.81 5.94 -0.27
CA MET A 169 -22.39 5.72 1.11
C MET A 169 -20.89 5.48 1.14
N SER A 170 -20.24 5.70 2.28
CA SER A 170 -18.90 5.24 2.54
C SER A 170 -18.81 3.71 2.47
N LEU A 171 -17.62 3.12 2.52
CA LEU A 171 -17.46 1.66 2.62
C LEU A 171 -18.21 1.06 3.83
N TRP A 172 -18.53 1.87 4.82
CA TRP A 172 -19.05 1.51 6.13
C TRP A 172 -20.51 1.95 6.36
N GLY A 173 -21.12 2.66 5.43
CA GLY A 173 -22.54 2.97 5.43
C GLY A 173 -22.95 4.28 6.06
N GLU A 174 -22.81 4.49 7.35
CA GLU A 174 -23.23 5.69 8.05
C GLU A 174 -22.02 6.50 8.54
N ASP A 175 -22.13 7.83 8.43
CA ASP A 175 -21.16 8.76 9.01
C ASP A 175 -21.44 8.87 10.52
N PRO A 176 -20.52 8.44 11.41
CA PRO A 176 -20.68 8.54 12.86
C PRO A 176 -20.41 9.97 13.39
N GLY A 177 -20.39 10.99 12.56
CA GLY A 177 -19.93 12.33 12.90
C GLY A 177 -18.41 12.45 12.76
N ALA A 178 -17.89 11.92 11.67
CA ALA A 178 -16.46 11.79 11.43
C ALA A 178 -15.75 13.13 11.32
N THR A 179 -14.54 13.19 11.88
CA THR A 179 -13.62 14.32 11.74
C THR A 179 -12.57 14.05 10.67
N SER A 180 -12.23 12.78 10.44
CA SER A 180 -11.22 12.33 9.46
C SER A 180 -11.40 10.84 9.16
N THR A 181 -10.63 10.30 8.23
CA THR A 181 -10.49 8.86 8.04
C THR A 181 -9.35 8.31 8.92
N LEU A 182 -9.42 7.02 9.24
CA LEU A 182 -8.37 6.35 9.99
C LEU A 182 -7.02 6.41 9.28
N LYS A 183 -7.02 6.36 7.95
CA LYS A 183 -5.81 6.51 7.14
C LYS A 183 -5.14 7.88 7.33
N GLU A 184 -5.92 8.96 7.29
CA GLU A 184 -5.42 10.31 7.55
C GLU A 184 -4.84 10.39 8.97
N SER A 185 -5.57 9.91 9.98
CA SER A 185 -5.08 9.91 11.37
C SER A 185 -3.79 9.11 11.56
N ILE A 186 -3.61 8.00 10.82
CA ILE A 186 -2.36 7.22 10.86
C ILE A 186 -1.24 7.94 10.12
N GLU A 187 -1.51 8.56 8.98
CA GLU A 187 -0.52 9.31 8.22
C GLU A 187 -0.01 10.51 9.02
N ASP A 188 -0.87 11.18 9.76
CA ASP A 188 -0.52 12.30 10.65
C ASP A 188 0.25 11.82 11.89
N ALA A 189 -0.10 10.66 12.45
CA ALA A 189 0.49 10.11 13.66
C ALA A 189 1.73 9.22 13.44
N SER A 190 2.12 8.98 12.19
CA SER A 190 3.25 8.11 11.87
C SER A 190 3.96 8.57 10.60
N SER A 191 5.16 8.05 10.35
CA SER A 191 5.79 8.30 9.05
C SER A 191 4.93 7.74 7.92
N SER A 192 4.98 8.39 6.76
CA SER A 192 4.25 8.04 5.52
C SER A 192 4.36 6.58 5.05
N SER A 193 5.10 5.76 5.75
CA SER A 193 5.34 4.34 5.48
C SER A 193 4.60 3.38 6.42
N ALA A 194 3.82 3.87 7.39
CA ALA A 194 2.92 3.02 8.17
C ALA A 194 1.61 2.83 7.38
N PRO A 195 1.44 1.72 6.66
CA PRO A 195 0.26 1.56 5.83
C PRO A 195 -0.96 1.27 6.70
N ALA A 196 -1.96 2.13 6.65
CA ALA A 196 -3.30 1.73 7.00
C ALA A 196 -3.73 0.54 6.13
N GLY A 197 -4.44 -0.44 6.68
CA GLY A 197 -5.07 -1.48 5.86
C GLY A 197 -5.99 -0.81 4.81
N TRP A 198 -6.00 -1.31 3.59
CA TRP A 198 -6.69 -0.65 2.47
C TRP A 198 -8.17 -0.37 2.75
N ALA A 199 -8.89 -1.31 3.33
CA ALA A 199 -10.31 -1.11 3.67
C ALA A 199 -10.47 -0.42 5.03
N ILE A 200 -9.77 -0.89 6.07
CA ILE A 200 -9.92 -0.32 7.42
C ILE A 200 -9.40 1.13 7.49
N GLY A 201 -8.44 1.50 6.64
CA GLY A 201 -7.95 2.86 6.57
C GLY A 201 -8.99 3.89 6.10
N GLU A 202 -10.01 3.45 5.38
CA GLU A 202 -11.12 4.32 4.93
C GLU A 202 -12.27 4.37 5.95
N THR A 203 -12.13 3.77 7.13
CA THR A 203 -13.10 3.93 8.21
C THR A 203 -13.06 5.35 8.76
N GLU A 204 -14.22 5.87 9.09
CA GLU A 204 -14.38 7.20 9.64
C GLU A 204 -13.99 7.22 11.10
N VAL A 205 -13.23 8.24 11.51
CA VAL A 205 -12.84 8.46 12.90
C VAL A 205 -13.90 9.34 13.56
N PRO A 206 -14.68 8.84 14.53
CA PRO A 206 -15.72 9.62 15.21
C PRO A 206 -15.11 10.72 16.08
N SER A 207 -15.93 11.72 16.40
CA SER A 207 -15.58 12.70 17.42
C SER A 207 -15.80 12.15 18.82
N SER A 208 -14.96 12.57 19.76
CA SER A 208 -15.17 12.34 21.18
C SER A 208 -16.44 13.02 21.68
N THR A 209 -17.23 12.34 22.51
CA THR A 209 -18.53 12.82 22.99
C THR A 209 -18.45 13.79 24.16
N GLY A 210 -17.27 14.05 24.69
CA GLY A 210 -17.03 14.85 25.90
C GLY A 210 -17.41 16.33 25.82
N HIS A 211 -17.68 16.87 24.60
CA HIS A 211 -18.05 18.28 24.40
C HIS A 211 -19.39 18.48 23.70
N ASN A 212 -20.42 17.74 24.14
CA ASN A 212 -21.77 17.90 23.58
C ASN A 212 -22.43 19.22 24.06
N HIS A 213 -22.35 20.27 23.24
CA HIS A 213 -23.07 21.54 23.45
C HIS A 213 -24.58 21.47 23.16
N GLY A 214 -25.19 20.29 23.20
CA GLY A 214 -26.63 20.12 22.89
C GLY A 214 -27.26 18.89 23.51
N GLY A 215 -27.70 18.99 24.75
CA GLY A 215 -28.91 18.40 25.28
C GLY A 215 -29.07 16.88 25.22
N GLY A 216 -28.31 16.15 26.01
CA GLY A 216 -28.60 14.77 26.37
C GLY A 216 -27.67 14.37 27.51
N ALA A 217 -28.26 14.14 28.71
CA ALA A 217 -27.50 13.85 29.93
C ALA A 217 -26.67 12.57 29.77
N ALA A 218 -25.40 12.68 29.41
CA ALA A 218 -24.42 11.68 29.75
C ALA A 218 -24.09 11.85 31.24
N THR A 219 -24.58 10.96 32.08
CA THR A 219 -24.27 10.89 33.52
C THR A 219 -22.96 10.14 33.74
N GLY A 220 -21.92 10.50 33.03
CA GLY A 220 -20.55 10.09 33.30
C GLY A 220 -19.80 11.28 33.89
N GLU A 221 -19.43 11.25 35.15
CA GLU A 221 -18.45 12.17 35.71
C GLU A 221 -17.20 12.08 34.82
N ALA A 222 -16.72 13.23 34.35
CA ALA A 222 -15.43 13.37 33.69
C ALA A 222 -14.35 12.84 34.64
N SER A 223 -14.06 11.57 34.55
CA SER A 223 -12.95 10.93 35.24
C SER A 223 -11.70 11.28 34.48
N GLY A 224 -10.74 11.88 35.15
CA GLY A 224 -9.52 12.39 34.55
C GLY A 224 -8.87 11.48 33.53
N ASP A 225 -8.12 12.08 32.67
CA ASP A 225 -7.34 11.60 31.51
C ASP A 225 -7.34 10.07 31.29
N VAL A 226 -8.11 9.61 30.28
CA VAL A 226 -8.12 8.21 29.85
C VAL A 226 -6.72 7.84 29.38
N THR A 227 -6.13 6.84 30.03
CA THR A 227 -4.79 6.37 29.66
C THR A 227 -4.85 5.43 28.45
N ILE A 228 -3.72 5.30 27.75
CA ILE A 228 -3.59 4.32 26.67
C ILE A 228 -3.97 2.89 27.11
N ASP A 229 -3.65 2.50 28.34
CA ASP A 229 -4.03 1.17 28.87
C ASP A 229 -5.54 1.02 29.00
N THR A 230 -6.25 2.10 29.40
CA THR A 230 -7.72 2.11 29.45
C THR A 230 -8.30 1.94 28.04
N ALA A 231 -7.77 2.67 27.05
CA ALA A 231 -8.21 2.57 25.66
C ALA A 231 -7.95 1.16 25.07
N VAL A 232 -6.79 0.58 25.34
CA VAL A 232 -6.45 -0.78 24.90
C VAL A 232 -7.35 -1.82 25.56
N ASN A 233 -7.65 -1.69 26.85
CA ASN A 233 -8.56 -2.60 27.56
C ASN A 233 -9.99 -2.50 27.01
N ALA A 234 -10.49 -1.28 26.77
CA ALA A 234 -11.80 -1.09 26.14
C ALA A 234 -11.89 -1.72 24.75
N ALA A 235 -10.84 -1.57 23.94
CA ALA A 235 -10.76 -2.20 22.62
C ALA A 235 -10.69 -3.75 22.71
N TYR A 236 -9.97 -4.29 23.69
CA TYR A 236 -9.94 -5.73 23.94
C TYR A 236 -11.32 -6.27 24.30
N ASP A 237 -12.04 -5.58 25.20
CA ASP A 237 -13.40 -5.95 25.61
C ASP A 237 -14.40 -5.83 24.44
N ALA A 238 -14.16 -4.91 23.50
CA ALA A 238 -14.90 -4.79 22.25
C ALA A 238 -14.53 -5.86 21.20
N GLY A 239 -13.57 -6.76 21.49
CA GLY A 239 -13.20 -7.87 20.62
C GLY A 239 -12.08 -7.57 19.62
N VAL A 240 -11.38 -6.45 19.74
CA VAL A 240 -10.21 -6.15 18.91
C VAL A 240 -9.02 -7.00 19.37
N PRO A 241 -8.44 -7.87 18.51
CA PRO A 241 -7.35 -8.76 18.91
C PRO A 241 -6.01 -8.03 18.95
N GLY A 242 -5.22 -8.20 20.01
CA GLY A 242 -3.83 -7.70 20.04
C GLY A 242 -2.84 -8.53 19.19
N PRO A 243 -1.60 -8.10 19.03
CA PRO A 243 -1.01 -6.88 19.60
C PRO A 243 -1.60 -5.61 18.97
N TYR A 244 -1.45 -4.46 19.63
CA TYR A 244 -2.16 -3.24 19.31
C TYR A 244 -1.25 -2.19 18.67
N PHE A 245 -1.79 -1.50 17.68
CA PHE A 245 -1.33 -0.19 17.22
C PHE A 245 -2.36 0.85 17.67
N VAL A 246 -1.92 1.86 18.40
CA VAL A 246 -2.77 2.89 18.99
C VAL A 246 -2.38 4.24 18.43
N VAL A 247 -3.35 4.95 17.83
CA VAL A 247 -3.22 6.36 17.49
C VAL A 247 -3.84 7.17 18.61
N TYR A 248 -3.13 8.20 19.08
CA TYR A 248 -3.57 9.09 20.15
C TYR A 248 -4.59 10.09 19.62
N PRO A 249 -5.46 10.62 20.50
CA PRO A 249 -6.39 11.67 20.14
C PRO A 249 -5.66 12.93 19.64
N ASP A 250 -6.19 13.53 18.59
CA ASP A 250 -5.76 14.84 18.11
C ASP A 250 -6.78 15.90 18.51
N GLY A 251 -6.35 16.84 19.33
CA GLY A 251 -7.19 17.92 19.85
C GLY A 251 -8.30 17.46 20.79
N GLU A 252 -9.26 18.37 21.05
CA GLU A 252 -10.33 18.16 22.02
C GLU A 252 -11.42 17.19 21.55
N GLU A 253 -11.59 17.03 20.24
CA GLU A 253 -12.58 16.15 19.62
C GLU A 253 -12.00 14.78 19.23
N GLY A 254 -10.69 14.57 19.43
CA GLY A 254 -10.01 13.33 19.06
C GLY A 254 -10.44 12.12 19.89
N VAL A 255 -10.17 10.94 19.38
CA VAL A 255 -10.38 9.64 20.05
C VAL A 255 -9.12 8.81 19.97
N PHE A 256 -8.93 7.88 20.90
CA PHE A 256 -7.96 6.82 20.71
C PHE A 256 -8.46 5.87 19.64
N SER A 257 -7.64 5.63 18.61
CA SER A 257 -7.92 4.61 17.60
C SER A 257 -7.04 3.40 17.84
N VAL A 258 -7.63 2.33 18.39
CA VAL A 258 -6.93 1.11 18.79
C VAL A 258 -7.17 0.04 17.74
N MET A 259 -6.13 -0.31 16.99
CA MET A 259 -6.18 -1.33 15.94
C MET A 259 -5.53 -2.62 16.40
N GLY A 260 -6.16 -3.74 16.02
CA GLY A 260 -5.54 -5.04 16.14
C GLY A 260 -4.39 -5.15 15.13
N ASP A 261 -3.15 -5.22 15.63
CA ASP A 261 -1.98 -5.25 14.78
C ASP A 261 -1.67 -6.64 14.27
N GLN A 262 -2.32 -6.99 13.18
CA GLN A 262 -1.94 -8.16 12.38
C GLN A 262 -1.06 -7.80 11.18
N TRP A 263 -0.88 -6.53 10.88
CA TRP A 263 -0.28 -6.07 9.63
C TRP A 263 0.83 -5.01 9.80
N ASN A 264 0.89 -4.32 10.94
CA ASN A 264 1.92 -3.31 11.20
C ASN A 264 3.12 -3.82 12.00
N ASP A 265 3.08 -5.04 12.54
CA ASP A 265 4.24 -5.59 13.23
C ASP A 265 5.38 -5.88 12.24
N PRO A 266 6.37 -4.97 12.08
CA PRO A 266 7.49 -5.19 11.17
C PRO A 266 8.30 -6.40 11.55
N GLY A 267 7.99 -6.95 12.69
CA GLY A 267 8.65 -8.09 13.22
C GLY A 267 7.97 -9.41 13.06
N ASN A 268 6.73 -9.45 12.63
CA ASN A 268 6.07 -10.68 12.20
C ASN A 268 5.86 -10.69 10.69
N PRO A 269 6.94 -10.79 9.89
CA PRO A 269 6.84 -10.72 8.44
C PRO A 269 6.17 -11.94 7.83
N ALA A 270 5.96 -12.99 8.64
CA ALA A 270 5.66 -14.29 8.07
C ALA A 270 4.19 -14.51 7.74
N PHE A 271 3.25 -13.89 8.46
CA PHE A 271 1.84 -14.19 8.29
C PHE A 271 0.95 -12.99 8.64
N ARG A 272 -0.01 -12.69 7.77
CA ARG A 272 -1.04 -11.68 8.00
C ARG A 272 -2.40 -12.27 7.71
N ASP A 273 -3.25 -12.28 8.73
CA ASP A 273 -4.64 -12.69 8.61
C ASP A 273 -5.55 -11.45 8.57
N VAL A 274 -5.77 -10.93 7.38
CA VAL A 274 -6.65 -9.76 7.18
C VAL A 274 -8.10 -10.00 7.67
N SER A 275 -8.50 -11.25 7.90
CA SER A 275 -9.83 -11.53 8.46
C SER A 275 -9.96 -11.17 9.95
N LYS A 276 -8.86 -10.79 10.58
CA LYS A 276 -8.80 -10.31 11.96
C LYS A 276 -8.60 -8.80 12.07
N GLU A 277 -8.61 -8.09 10.94
CA GLU A 277 -8.56 -6.62 10.97
C GLU A 277 -9.76 -6.08 11.75
N ALA A 278 -9.46 -5.27 12.74
CA ALA A 278 -10.44 -4.60 13.58
C ALA A 278 -9.86 -3.32 14.15
N VAL A 279 -10.69 -2.31 14.36
CA VAL A 279 -10.36 -1.07 15.05
C VAL A 279 -11.50 -0.71 16.00
N ALA A 280 -11.16 -0.23 17.18
CA ALA A 280 -12.08 0.41 18.10
C ALA A 280 -11.65 1.85 18.33
N HIS A 281 -12.59 2.76 18.24
CA HIS A 281 -12.41 4.17 18.60
C HIS A 281 -12.92 4.38 20.00
N VAL A 282 -12.05 4.88 20.89
CA VAL A 282 -12.32 5.03 22.32
C VAL A 282 -12.28 6.52 22.68
N ASP A 283 -13.35 6.98 23.29
CA ASP A 283 -13.49 8.37 23.76
C ASP A 283 -12.38 8.72 24.77
N GLN A 284 -11.70 9.85 24.54
CA GLN A 284 -10.56 10.25 25.36
C GLN A 284 -10.93 10.73 26.77
N TYR A 285 -12.21 10.99 27.04
CA TYR A 285 -12.68 11.48 28.34
C TYR A 285 -13.39 10.41 29.16
N SER A 286 -14.25 9.61 28.52
CA SER A 286 -15.02 8.56 29.21
C SER A 286 -14.33 7.19 29.19
N GLY A 287 -13.44 6.93 28.22
CA GLY A 287 -12.87 5.61 28.00
C GLY A 287 -13.86 4.60 27.41
N GLU A 288 -15.04 5.06 26.97
CA GLU A 288 -16.03 4.20 26.33
C GLU A 288 -15.73 4.04 24.83
N VAL A 289 -16.09 2.88 24.29
CA VAL A 289 -15.96 2.63 22.84
C VAL A 289 -17.06 3.37 22.11
N VAL A 290 -16.69 4.30 21.22
CA VAL A 290 -17.61 5.10 20.41
C VAL A 290 -18.01 4.35 19.14
N ALA A 291 -17.06 3.70 18.48
CA ALA A 291 -17.30 2.93 17.26
C ALA A 291 -16.31 1.76 17.16
N THR A 292 -16.74 0.69 16.51
CA THR A 292 -15.89 -0.47 16.21
C THR A 292 -16.13 -0.88 14.78
N TYR A 293 -15.06 -1.13 14.03
CA TYR A 293 -15.12 -1.64 12.65
C TYR A 293 -14.31 -2.92 12.55
N THR A 294 -14.90 -3.91 11.87
CA THR A 294 -14.29 -5.24 11.73
C THR A 294 -14.33 -5.72 10.28
N TYR A 295 -13.46 -6.67 9.97
CA TYR A 295 -13.42 -7.31 8.64
C TYR A 295 -14.78 -7.90 8.24
N ASP A 296 -15.59 -8.35 9.20
CA ASP A 296 -16.89 -8.99 8.90
C ASP A 296 -17.87 -8.01 8.25
N GLU A 297 -17.73 -6.73 8.52
CA GLU A 297 -18.55 -5.63 7.98
C GLU A 297 -18.11 -5.19 6.58
N TYR A 298 -16.92 -5.61 6.13
CA TYR A 298 -16.44 -5.28 4.80
C TYR A 298 -17.40 -5.73 3.69
N THR A 299 -17.60 -4.88 2.68
CA THR A 299 -18.31 -5.30 1.48
C THR A 299 -17.59 -6.47 0.81
N PRO A 300 -18.29 -7.30 0.01
CA PRO A 300 -17.64 -8.42 -0.69
C PRO A 300 -16.45 -8.00 -1.55
N VAL A 301 -16.52 -6.81 -2.16
CA VAL A 301 -15.41 -6.27 -2.97
C VAL A 301 -14.24 -5.89 -2.07
N ALA A 302 -14.48 -5.21 -0.97
CA ALA A 302 -13.45 -4.84 0.00
C ALA A 302 -12.75 -6.09 0.58
N LYS A 303 -13.51 -7.15 0.91
CA LYS A 303 -12.95 -8.43 1.34
C LYS A 303 -12.00 -9.04 0.30
N VAL A 304 -12.42 -9.06 -0.96
CA VAL A 304 -11.58 -9.59 -2.05
C VAL A 304 -10.31 -8.77 -2.24
N VAL A 305 -10.42 -7.45 -2.22
CA VAL A 305 -9.28 -6.55 -2.40
C VAL A 305 -8.28 -6.69 -1.24
N SER A 306 -8.74 -6.65 0.01
CA SER A 306 -7.87 -6.81 1.19
C SER A 306 -7.13 -8.15 1.18
N GLN A 307 -7.81 -9.24 0.79
CA GLN A 307 -7.17 -10.55 0.64
C GLN A 307 -6.14 -10.58 -0.50
N ALA A 308 -6.42 -9.91 -1.62
CA ALA A 308 -5.50 -9.80 -2.75
C ALA A 308 -4.25 -8.99 -2.40
N ILE A 309 -4.40 -7.94 -1.59
CA ILE A 309 -3.30 -7.12 -1.06
C ILE A 309 -2.40 -7.96 -0.16
N SER A 310 -2.96 -8.72 0.80
CA SER A 310 -2.16 -9.61 1.66
C SER A 310 -1.37 -10.66 0.86
N LEU A 311 -1.94 -11.15 -0.25
CA LEU A 311 -1.24 -12.01 -1.21
C LEU A 311 -0.12 -11.26 -1.94
N HIS A 312 -0.36 -10.02 -2.35
CA HIS A 312 0.62 -9.16 -3.03
C HIS A 312 1.84 -8.91 -2.14
N GLU A 313 1.61 -8.59 -0.88
CA GLU A 313 2.66 -8.39 0.12
C GLU A 313 3.47 -9.68 0.42
N GLY A 314 2.97 -10.82 -0.02
CA GLY A 314 3.63 -12.10 0.24
C GLY A 314 3.40 -12.66 1.63
N ARG A 315 2.38 -12.19 2.36
CA ARG A 315 2.16 -12.48 3.79
C ARG A 315 1.01 -13.43 4.08
N LYS A 316 0.01 -13.56 3.19
CA LYS A 316 -1.21 -14.32 3.44
C LYS A 316 -0.98 -15.80 3.79
N PHE A 317 -0.04 -16.46 3.14
CA PHE A 317 0.30 -17.87 3.36
C PHE A 317 1.71 -18.06 3.93
N GLY A 318 2.20 -17.05 4.65
CA GLY A 318 3.52 -17.07 5.26
C GLY A 318 4.66 -17.26 4.25
N GLY A 319 5.72 -17.96 4.64
CA GLY A 319 6.94 -18.10 3.85
C GLY A 319 6.76 -18.62 2.42
N LEU A 320 5.77 -19.47 2.17
CA LEU A 320 5.49 -19.95 0.80
C LEU A 320 5.02 -18.80 -0.10
N ASN A 321 4.18 -17.92 0.41
CA ASN A 321 3.71 -16.74 -0.34
C ASN A 321 4.88 -15.78 -0.58
N THR A 322 5.71 -15.53 0.43
CA THR A 322 6.91 -14.68 0.30
C THR A 322 7.85 -15.22 -0.79
N ILE A 323 8.13 -16.53 -0.80
CA ILE A 323 8.98 -17.16 -1.81
C ILE A 323 8.35 -17.02 -3.21
N ALA A 324 7.05 -17.26 -3.34
CA ALA A 324 6.35 -17.14 -4.63
C ALA A 324 6.37 -15.70 -5.16
N THR A 325 6.05 -14.71 -4.32
CA THR A 325 6.08 -13.28 -4.67
C THR A 325 7.49 -12.85 -5.06
N THR A 326 8.51 -13.26 -4.29
CA THR A 326 9.92 -12.99 -4.61
C THR A 326 10.32 -13.60 -5.96
N ALA A 327 9.91 -14.83 -6.24
CA ALA A 327 10.19 -15.48 -7.52
C ALA A 327 9.54 -14.74 -8.70
N PHE A 328 8.31 -14.23 -8.54
CA PHE A 328 7.66 -13.38 -9.54
C PHE A 328 8.38 -12.06 -9.73
N CYS A 329 8.80 -11.38 -8.67
CA CYS A 329 9.60 -10.15 -8.75
C CYS A 329 10.92 -10.37 -9.48
N LEU A 330 11.65 -11.45 -9.20
CA LEU A 330 12.86 -11.84 -9.93
C LEU A 330 12.55 -12.11 -11.41
N GLY A 331 11.40 -12.72 -11.71
CA GLY A 331 10.88 -12.89 -13.07
C GLY A 331 10.68 -11.55 -13.77
N VAL A 332 10.08 -10.54 -13.11
CA VAL A 332 9.91 -9.17 -13.62
C VAL A 332 11.27 -8.56 -13.98
N ILE A 333 12.22 -8.60 -13.04
CA ILE A 333 13.57 -8.07 -13.26
C ILE A 333 14.22 -8.72 -14.48
N PHE A 334 14.14 -10.05 -14.58
CA PHE A 334 14.66 -10.77 -15.74
C PHE A 334 14.01 -10.33 -17.05
N LEU A 335 12.69 -10.13 -17.08
CA LEU A 335 11.94 -9.68 -18.24
C LEU A 335 12.29 -8.22 -18.62
N CYS A 336 12.42 -7.34 -17.62
CA CYS A 336 12.82 -5.94 -17.79
C CYS A 336 14.25 -5.81 -18.37
N ILE A 337 15.15 -6.72 -18.03
CA ILE A 337 16.51 -6.75 -18.59
C ILE A 337 16.51 -7.36 -20.01
N THR A 338 15.89 -8.51 -20.17
CA THR A 338 15.95 -9.25 -21.45
C THR A 338 15.12 -8.65 -22.56
N GLY A 339 14.02 -7.94 -22.24
CA GLY A 339 13.19 -7.23 -23.21
C GLY A 339 13.99 -6.17 -24.00
N PRO A 340 14.54 -5.15 -23.33
CA PRO A 340 15.39 -4.13 -23.96
C PRO A 340 16.62 -4.70 -24.66
N LEU A 341 17.27 -5.73 -24.08
CA LEU A 341 18.40 -6.39 -24.74
C LEU A 341 18.03 -7.05 -26.06
N MET A 342 16.87 -7.70 -26.11
CA MET A 342 16.38 -8.30 -27.36
C MET A 342 15.99 -7.25 -28.39
N TRP A 343 15.36 -6.15 -27.96
CA TRP A 343 15.05 -5.02 -28.81
C TRP A 343 16.34 -4.39 -29.36
N TRP A 344 17.33 -4.11 -28.49
CA TRP A 344 18.62 -3.53 -28.91
C TRP A 344 19.35 -4.34 -29.99
N LYS A 345 19.36 -5.69 -29.82
CA LYS A 345 19.98 -6.60 -30.81
C LYS A 345 19.23 -6.69 -32.14
N ARG A 346 17.97 -6.27 -32.17
CA ARG A 346 17.10 -6.39 -33.38
C ARG A 346 16.79 -5.07 -34.05
N ARG A 347 17.16 -3.95 -33.43
CA ARG A 347 16.96 -2.64 -34.06
C ARG A 347 17.73 -2.52 -35.38
N PRO A 348 17.20 -1.76 -36.35
CA PRO A 348 17.92 -1.49 -37.61
C PRO A 348 19.26 -0.83 -37.34
N LYS A 349 20.30 -1.24 -38.08
CA LYS A 349 21.63 -0.63 -37.98
C LYS A 349 21.56 0.82 -38.49
N GLY A 350 22.17 1.75 -37.73
CA GLY A 350 22.21 3.16 -38.11
C GLY A 350 21.01 3.98 -37.66
N SER A 351 19.98 3.37 -37.02
CA SER A 351 18.86 4.08 -36.40
C SER A 351 19.02 4.16 -34.87
N GLY A 352 18.48 5.21 -34.27
CA GLY A 352 18.50 5.42 -32.83
C GLY A 352 17.53 4.49 -32.06
N LEU A 353 16.44 5.02 -31.52
CA LEU A 353 15.42 4.30 -30.76
C LEU A 353 14.32 3.69 -31.65
N SER A 354 14.66 3.17 -32.82
CA SER A 354 13.69 2.61 -33.76
C SER A 354 13.16 1.24 -33.35
N ALA A 355 11.90 0.98 -33.64
CA ALA A 355 11.31 -0.35 -33.49
C ALA A 355 11.79 -1.28 -34.64
N PRO A 356 11.90 -2.61 -34.40
CA PRO A 356 12.09 -3.56 -35.47
C PRO A 356 10.96 -3.45 -36.50
N ARG A 357 11.29 -3.39 -37.77
CA ARG A 357 10.29 -3.27 -38.85
C ARG A 357 9.23 -4.37 -38.75
N GLY A 358 7.98 -3.98 -38.78
CA GLY A 358 6.82 -4.86 -38.77
C GLY A 358 5.55 -4.03 -38.95
N ARG A 359 4.60 -4.57 -39.70
CA ARG A 359 3.29 -3.92 -39.84
C ARG A 359 2.29 -4.60 -38.90
N MET A 360 1.49 -3.80 -38.19
CA MET A 360 0.38 -4.30 -37.41
C MET A 360 -0.73 -4.76 -38.39
N PRO A 361 -1.19 -6.01 -38.29
CA PRO A 361 -2.17 -6.55 -39.25
C PRO A 361 -3.61 -6.08 -38.91
N LEU A 362 -3.84 -4.77 -38.80
CA LEU A 362 -5.13 -4.21 -38.43
C LEU A 362 -6.26 -4.60 -39.39
N ARG A 363 -5.94 -4.68 -40.70
CA ARG A 363 -6.95 -5.08 -41.70
C ARG A 363 -7.34 -6.57 -41.62
N THR A 364 -6.42 -7.42 -41.15
CA THR A 364 -6.66 -8.88 -41.05
C THR A 364 -7.10 -9.33 -39.66
N SER A 365 -7.01 -8.46 -38.68
CA SER A 365 -7.35 -8.75 -37.30
C SER A 365 -7.99 -7.53 -36.61
N PRO A 366 -9.21 -7.14 -36.99
CA PRO A 366 -9.91 -5.96 -36.43
C PRO A 366 -10.11 -6.09 -34.91
N TRP A 367 -10.20 -7.31 -34.40
CA TRP A 367 -10.29 -7.58 -32.97
C TRP A 367 -9.09 -7.07 -32.14
N LEU A 368 -7.91 -6.94 -32.77
CA LEU A 368 -6.75 -6.31 -32.10
C LEU A 368 -6.99 -4.82 -31.87
N LEU A 369 -7.63 -4.14 -32.83
CA LEU A 369 -8.00 -2.72 -32.67
C LEU A 369 -9.09 -2.56 -31.58
N VAL A 370 -10.12 -3.40 -31.64
CA VAL A 370 -11.19 -3.41 -30.63
C VAL A 370 -10.59 -3.66 -29.23
N GLY A 371 -9.71 -4.66 -29.11
CA GLY A 371 -9.03 -4.94 -27.84
C GLY A 371 -8.15 -3.78 -27.36
N LEU A 372 -7.43 -3.10 -28.27
CA LEU A 372 -6.63 -1.94 -27.93
C LEU A 372 -7.51 -0.76 -27.44
N VAL A 373 -8.61 -0.48 -28.15
CA VAL A 373 -9.55 0.57 -27.75
C VAL A 373 -10.18 0.24 -26.39
N ALA A 374 -10.60 -1.02 -26.18
CA ALA A 374 -11.14 -1.43 -24.90
C ALA A 374 -10.11 -1.25 -23.76
N LEU A 375 -8.84 -1.60 -23.99
CA LEU A 375 -7.77 -1.37 -23.02
C LEU A 375 -7.52 0.12 -22.77
N CYS A 376 -7.61 0.98 -23.79
CA CYS A 376 -7.51 2.43 -23.62
C CYS A 376 -8.66 3.01 -22.76
N LEU A 377 -9.85 2.44 -22.85
CA LEU A 377 -10.99 2.86 -22.05
C LEU A 377 -10.92 2.35 -20.61
N VAL A 378 -10.50 1.10 -20.43
CA VAL A 378 -10.33 0.47 -19.10
C VAL A 378 -9.12 1.04 -18.35
N LEU A 379 -8.04 1.38 -19.05
CA LEU A 379 -6.81 1.91 -18.49
C LEU A 379 -6.61 3.36 -18.96
N PRO A 380 -7.18 4.37 -18.29
CA PRO A 380 -7.23 5.75 -18.79
C PRO A 380 -5.84 6.36 -19.05
N LEU A 381 -4.87 6.12 -18.13
CA LEU A 381 -3.49 6.62 -18.32
C LEU A 381 -2.80 5.97 -19.52
N PHE A 382 -3.05 4.68 -19.77
CA PHE A 382 -2.59 4.03 -20.99
C PHE A 382 -3.23 4.68 -22.22
N GLY A 383 -4.55 4.88 -22.21
CA GLY A 383 -5.27 5.53 -23.32
C GLY A 383 -4.74 6.94 -23.61
N LEU A 384 -4.57 7.75 -22.56
CA LEU A 384 -3.99 9.09 -22.67
C LEU A 384 -2.58 9.03 -23.26
N SER A 385 -1.73 8.13 -22.77
CA SER A 385 -0.37 7.98 -23.29
C SER A 385 -0.34 7.58 -24.79
N VAL A 386 -1.25 6.69 -25.20
CA VAL A 386 -1.39 6.30 -26.62
C VAL A 386 -1.80 7.50 -27.46
N VAL A 387 -2.77 8.31 -27.01
CA VAL A 387 -3.18 9.54 -27.71
C VAL A 387 -2.01 10.52 -27.83
N LEU A 388 -1.30 10.77 -26.72
CA LEU A 388 -0.14 11.67 -26.72
C LEU A 388 0.97 11.18 -27.66
N LEU A 389 1.25 9.87 -27.68
CA LEU A 389 2.22 9.28 -28.60
C LEU A 389 1.80 9.42 -30.07
N LEU A 390 0.51 9.25 -30.39
CA LEU A 390 -0.02 9.43 -31.75
C LEU A 390 0.05 10.90 -32.19
N LEU A 391 -0.27 11.84 -31.30
CA LEU A 391 -0.12 13.27 -31.54
C LEU A 391 1.35 13.63 -31.77
N PHE A 392 2.25 13.16 -30.91
CA PHE A 392 3.67 13.36 -31.04
C PHE A 392 4.23 12.80 -32.37
N ASP A 393 3.83 11.57 -32.74
CA ASP A 393 4.20 10.99 -34.03
C ASP A 393 3.72 11.85 -35.19
N THR A 394 2.46 12.26 -35.18
CA THR A 394 1.82 12.99 -36.26
C THR A 394 2.38 14.42 -36.43
N PHE A 395 2.52 15.15 -35.34
CA PHE A 395 2.85 16.58 -35.35
C PHE A 395 4.36 16.85 -35.27
N VAL A 396 5.12 15.95 -34.64
CA VAL A 396 6.56 16.16 -34.42
C VAL A 396 7.40 15.22 -35.26
N VAL A 397 7.23 13.89 -35.10
CA VAL A 397 8.10 12.90 -35.77
C VAL A 397 7.96 12.97 -37.27
N ARG A 398 6.74 12.95 -37.81
CA ARG A 398 6.51 12.97 -39.29
C ARG A 398 6.91 14.27 -39.94
N ARG A 399 6.98 15.36 -39.20
CA ARG A 399 7.39 16.70 -39.70
C ARG A 399 8.89 16.97 -39.59
N ASN A 400 9.63 16.18 -38.81
CA ASN A 400 11.06 16.35 -38.59
C ASN A 400 11.85 15.21 -39.26
N ALA A 401 12.60 15.54 -40.35
CA ALA A 401 13.35 14.55 -41.09
C ALA A 401 14.40 13.80 -40.26
N THR A 402 15.06 14.49 -39.33
CA THR A 402 16.07 13.91 -38.44
C THR A 402 15.43 12.91 -37.45
N LEU A 403 14.30 13.29 -36.83
CA LEU A 403 13.56 12.40 -35.92
C LEU A 403 12.98 11.21 -36.68
N LYS A 404 12.42 11.44 -37.86
CA LYS A 404 11.91 10.38 -38.74
C LYS A 404 12.99 9.36 -39.06
N GLN A 405 14.20 9.81 -39.44
CA GLN A 405 15.33 8.93 -39.68
C GLN A 405 15.82 8.21 -38.42
N TRP A 406 15.91 8.94 -37.29
CA TRP A 406 16.39 8.40 -36.02
C TRP A 406 15.45 7.33 -35.44
N LEU A 407 14.14 7.52 -35.60
CA LEU A 407 13.11 6.56 -35.15
C LEU A 407 12.80 5.51 -36.24
N ALA A 408 13.36 5.64 -37.47
CA ALA A 408 13.03 4.83 -38.66
C ALA A 408 11.51 4.80 -38.93
N ALA A 409 10.83 5.93 -38.71
CA ALA A 409 9.42 6.10 -39.00
C ALA A 409 9.20 6.27 -40.51
N GLU A 410 8.15 5.60 -41.04
CA GLU A 410 7.77 5.67 -42.50
C GLU A 410 6.87 6.87 -42.79
#